data_3e7d9f79a398204df6de1491598b5888
#
_entry.id   3e7d9f79a398204df6de1491598b5888
#
_cell.length_a   1.000
_cell.length_b   1.000
_cell.length_c   1.000
_cell.angle_alpha   90.00
_cell.angle_beta   90.00
_cell.angle_gamma   90.00
#
_symmetry.space_group_name_H-M   'P 1'
#
loop_
_entity.id
_entity.type
_entity.pdbx_description
1 polymer ?
#
loop_
_entity_poly.entity_id
_entity_poly.type
_entity_poly.pdbx_seq_one_letter_code
_entity_poly.pdbx_strand_id
1 'polypeptide(L)'
;MKDIALKTCTLMLIVAMMISLGCKKDRNPVQPSASDSFLPMQVGNLWYTNNQNYTEIKDSLVISGKLYYKFYSLIGGDAVSTSYLRIDEQGKLIASDPKYPDLKVVRADFNGKVGDKFFTTGQGNDTDNEVTITEKTNTQMSFSFDAIYHPNLKGHAYVVSYVKGQGFPGNWTKLKINGVTLK
;
A
#
# COMPACT_ATOMS: atom_id res chain seq x y z
N MET A 1 -38.70 49.26 -22.85
CA MET A 1 -39.04 48.02 -22.09
C MET A 1 -38.30 46.77 -22.58
N LYS A 2 -37.85 46.68 -23.86
CA LYS A 2 -37.12 45.50 -24.37
C LYS A 2 -35.68 45.38 -23.83
N ASP A 3 -34.99 46.49 -23.54
CA ASP A 3 -33.59 46.46 -23.08
C ASP A 3 -33.42 46.04 -21.64
N ILE A 4 -34.41 46.21 -20.78
CA ILE A 4 -34.37 45.81 -19.38
C ILE A 4 -34.50 44.27 -19.24
N ALA A 5 -35.37 43.67 -20.06
CA ALA A 5 -35.58 42.22 -20.06
C ALA A 5 -34.34 41.44 -20.54
N LEU A 6 -33.59 41.99 -21.50
CA LEU A 6 -32.38 41.36 -22.02
C LEU A 6 -31.22 41.40 -21.00
N LYS A 7 -31.06 42.51 -20.28
CA LYS A 7 -30.01 42.63 -19.22
C LYS A 7 -30.27 41.73 -18.02
N THR A 8 -31.57 41.56 -17.65
CA THR A 8 -31.91 40.67 -16.53
C THR A 8 -31.70 39.20 -16.89
N CYS A 9 -31.97 38.79 -18.13
CA CYS A 9 -31.73 37.43 -18.59
C CYS A 9 -30.23 37.09 -18.65
N THR A 10 -29.38 38.02 -19.08
CA THR A 10 -27.91 37.86 -19.13
C THR A 10 -27.32 37.74 -17.74
N LEU A 11 -27.80 38.52 -16.77
CA LEU A 11 -27.35 38.47 -15.39
C LEU A 11 -27.71 37.13 -14.71
N MET A 12 -28.91 36.59 -14.95
CA MET A 12 -29.31 35.28 -14.44
C MET A 12 -28.50 34.12 -15.04
N LEU A 13 -28.08 34.22 -16.30
CA LEU A 13 -27.24 33.19 -16.94
C LEU A 13 -25.81 33.15 -16.35
N ILE A 14 -25.27 34.32 -15.99
CA ILE A 14 -23.95 34.40 -15.37
C ILE A 14 -23.97 33.83 -13.94
N VAL A 15 -25.02 34.06 -13.16
CA VAL A 15 -25.17 33.52 -11.82
C VAL A 15 -25.35 32.00 -11.85
N ALA A 16 -26.04 31.45 -12.84
CA ALA A 16 -26.21 30.00 -12.99
C ALA A 16 -24.91 29.28 -13.37
N MET A 17 -23.97 29.93 -14.08
CA MET A 17 -22.66 29.35 -14.39
C MET A 17 -21.67 29.33 -13.20
N MET A 18 -21.83 30.17 -12.19
CA MET A 18 -20.95 30.18 -11.01
C MET A 18 -21.27 29.09 -9.99
N ILE A 19 -22.42 28.44 -10.06
CA ILE A 19 -22.81 27.40 -9.10
C ILE A 19 -22.25 26.01 -9.50
N SER A 20 -21.73 25.85 -10.71
CA SER A 20 -21.18 24.57 -11.20
C SER A 20 -19.69 24.34 -10.91
N LEU A 21 -19.00 25.28 -10.24
CA LEU A 21 -17.69 25.06 -9.66
C LEU A 21 -17.81 24.34 -8.31
N GLY A 22 -18.60 23.28 -8.27
CA GLY A 22 -18.60 22.35 -7.15
C GLY A 22 -17.21 21.76 -7.02
N CYS A 23 -16.50 22.10 -5.92
CA CYS A 23 -15.31 21.40 -5.48
C CYS A 23 -15.52 19.91 -5.65
N LYS A 24 -14.85 19.28 -6.61
CA LYS A 24 -14.57 17.86 -6.54
C LYS A 24 -13.76 17.69 -5.25
N LYS A 25 -14.44 17.37 -4.15
CA LYS A 25 -13.82 16.88 -2.96
C LYS A 25 -13.10 15.60 -3.40
N ASP A 26 -11.79 15.70 -3.59
CA ASP A 26 -10.96 14.53 -3.81
C ASP A 26 -11.31 13.56 -2.70
N ARG A 27 -12.10 12.55 -3.04
CA ARG A 27 -12.33 11.42 -2.13
C ARG A 27 -11.00 10.69 -2.09
N ASN A 28 -10.13 11.09 -1.14
CA ASN A 28 -9.07 10.21 -0.74
C ASN A 28 -9.74 8.85 -0.51
N PRO A 29 -9.27 7.78 -1.16
CA PRO A 29 -9.81 6.45 -0.93
C PRO A 29 -9.83 6.24 0.57
N VAL A 30 -10.99 5.89 1.13
CA VAL A 30 -11.12 5.58 2.56
C VAL A 30 -10.18 4.41 2.81
N GLN A 31 -9.03 4.71 3.39
CA GLN A 31 -8.10 3.67 3.80
C GLN A 31 -8.82 2.82 4.86
N PRO A 32 -8.79 1.47 4.76
CA PRO A 32 -9.40 0.60 5.76
C PRO A 32 -9.01 1.08 7.16
N SER A 33 -9.94 0.99 8.12
CA SER A 33 -9.59 1.32 9.50
C SER A 33 -8.34 0.52 9.88
N ALA A 34 -7.46 1.12 10.63
CA ALA A 34 -6.18 0.51 10.96
C ALA A 34 -6.29 -0.88 11.59
N SER A 35 -7.37 -1.13 12.33
CA SER A 35 -7.69 -2.43 12.93
C SER A 35 -8.05 -3.51 11.90
N ASP A 36 -8.48 -3.11 10.69
CA ASP A 36 -8.94 -4.05 9.65
C ASP A 36 -7.90 -4.31 8.56
N SER A 37 -6.80 -3.57 8.54
CA SER A 37 -5.73 -3.75 7.56
C SER A 37 -4.76 -4.85 7.99
N PHE A 38 -4.35 -5.72 7.05
CA PHE A 38 -3.25 -6.67 7.24
C PHE A 38 -1.88 -5.97 7.25
N LEU A 39 -1.75 -4.78 6.71
CA LEU A 39 -0.57 -3.93 6.86
C LEU A 39 -1.02 -2.48 7.07
N PRO A 40 -1.13 -2.02 8.33
CA PRO A 40 -1.53 -0.65 8.63
C PRO A 40 -0.54 0.36 8.04
N MET A 41 -1.05 1.30 7.22
CA MET A 41 -0.26 2.28 6.48
C MET A 41 -0.42 3.67 7.11
N GLN A 42 0.45 3.97 8.10
CA GLN A 42 0.49 5.31 8.73
C GLN A 42 1.93 5.68 9.07
N VAL A 43 2.33 6.91 8.77
CA VAL A 43 3.64 7.45 9.18
C VAL A 43 3.77 7.39 10.70
N GLY A 44 4.91 6.91 11.18
CA GLY A 44 5.19 6.68 12.60
C GLY A 44 4.82 5.27 13.09
N ASN A 45 4.27 4.38 12.24
CA ASN A 45 4.17 2.96 12.57
C ASN A 45 5.56 2.37 12.68
N LEU A 46 5.78 1.56 13.73
CA LEU A 46 7.09 1.05 14.12
C LEU A 46 7.00 -0.41 14.55
N TRP A 47 7.83 -1.23 13.94
CA TRP A 47 8.12 -2.62 14.29
C TRP A 47 9.56 -2.69 14.77
N TYR A 48 9.77 -2.77 16.08
CA TYR A 48 11.10 -2.63 16.69
C TYR A 48 11.46 -3.86 17.51
N THR A 49 12.55 -4.51 17.18
CA THR A 49 13.14 -5.61 17.95
C THR A 49 14.22 -5.08 18.90
N ASN A 50 15.15 -4.27 18.37
CA ASN A 50 16.23 -3.62 19.12
C ASN A 50 16.79 -2.45 18.27
N ASN A 51 17.81 -1.74 18.77
CA ASN A 51 18.42 -0.60 18.07
C ASN A 51 19.16 -0.96 16.77
N GLN A 52 19.34 -2.24 16.48
CA GLN A 52 19.97 -2.74 15.25
C GLN A 52 18.95 -3.31 14.25
N ASN A 53 17.73 -3.62 14.71
CA ASN A 53 16.71 -4.25 13.86
C ASN A 53 15.34 -3.64 14.12
N TYR A 54 14.87 -2.83 13.17
CA TYR A 54 13.53 -2.23 13.19
C TYR A 54 13.06 -1.87 11.79
N THR A 55 11.76 -1.78 11.64
CA THR A 55 11.09 -1.20 10.47
C THR A 55 10.19 -0.06 10.93
N GLU A 56 10.24 1.06 10.23
CA GLU A 56 9.42 2.25 10.51
C GLU A 56 8.84 2.82 9.20
N ILE A 57 7.59 3.25 9.24
CA ILE A 57 7.04 4.09 8.17
C ILE A 57 7.45 5.54 8.45
N LYS A 58 8.50 6.01 7.76
CA LYS A 58 9.09 7.33 8.03
C LYS A 58 8.38 8.48 7.33
N ASP A 59 7.77 8.20 6.17
CA ASP A 59 7.24 9.26 5.29
C ASP A 59 6.24 8.68 4.30
N SER A 60 5.61 9.55 3.53
CA SER A 60 4.80 9.20 2.37
C SER A 60 5.10 10.13 1.21
N LEU A 61 4.96 9.62 -0.02
CA LEU A 61 5.20 10.39 -1.24
C LEU A 61 4.29 9.92 -2.37
N VAL A 62 4.13 10.77 -3.37
CA VAL A 62 3.36 10.44 -4.56
C VAL A 62 4.27 9.89 -5.65
N ILE A 63 3.97 8.68 -6.15
CA ILE A 63 4.63 8.06 -7.30
C ILE A 63 3.56 7.81 -8.36
N SER A 64 3.74 8.36 -9.57
CA SER A 64 2.77 8.26 -10.67
C SER A 64 1.32 8.57 -10.24
N GLY A 65 1.12 9.65 -9.46
CA GLY A 65 -0.20 10.10 -9.01
C GLY A 65 -0.85 9.25 -7.90
N LYS A 66 -0.12 8.30 -7.30
CA LYS A 66 -0.59 7.43 -6.22
C LYS A 66 0.24 7.63 -4.96
N LEU A 67 -0.40 7.64 -3.79
CA LEU A 67 0.27 7.77 -2.49
C LEU A 67 0.93 6.44 -2.11
N TYR A 68 2.23 6.51 -1.78
CA TYR A 68 3.03 5.41 -1.25
C TYR A 68 3.61 5.80 0.10
N TYR A 69 3.80 4.82 0.98
CA TYR A 69 4.43 4.97 2.27
C TYR A 69 5.87 4.48 2.21
N LYS A 70 6.81 5.26 2.75
CA LYS A 70 8.23 4.93 2.80
C LYS A 70 8.52 4.10 4.05
N PHE A 71 8.72 2.81 3.84
CA PHE A 71 9.21 1.88 4.86
C PHE A 71 10.73 1.94 4.89
N TYR A 72 11.27 2.24 6.05
CA TYR A 72 12.70 2.23 6.34
C TYR A 72 12.99 1.09 7.29
N SER A 73 13.91 0.21 6.93
CA SER A 73 14.33 -0.91 7.76
C SER A 73 15.80 -0.82 8.04
N LEU A 74 16.19 -0.90 9.32
CA LEU A 74 17.56 -1.13 9.76
C LEU A 74 17.70 -2.62 10.10
N ILE A 75 18.74 -3.25 9.59
CA ILE A 75 18.99 -4.69 9.69
C ILE A 75 20.45 -4.89 10.11
N GLY A 76 20.67 -5.57 11.23
CA GLY A 76 22.01 -5.86 11.74
C GLY A 76 22.79 -4.63 12.23
N GLY A 77 22.15 -3.45 12.31
CA GLY A 77 22.75 -2.20 12.78
C GLY A 77 23.43 -1.34 11.72
N ASP A 78 23.69 -1.87 10.53
CA ASP A 78 24.40 -1.18 9.45
C ASP A 78 23.71 -1.27 8.07
N ALA A 79 22.98 -2.33 7.80
CA ALA A 79 22.26 -2.47 6.54
C ALA A 79 20.93 -1.69 6.57
N VAL A 80 20.75 -0.81 5.59
CA VAL A 80 19.53 -0.03 5.41
C VAL A 80 18.78 -0.50 4.17
N SER A 81 17.51 -0.81 4.33
CA SER A 81 16.58 -1.07 3.24
C SER A 81 15.48 -0.01 3.22
N THR A 82 15.10 0.42 2.03
CA THR A 82 13.96 1.33 1.83
C THR A 82 13.02 0.72 0.81
N SER A 83 11.73 0.68 1.13
CA SER A 83 10.68 0.30 0.18
C SER A 83 9.53 1.29 0.22
N TYR A 84 8.87 1.46 -0.92
CA TYR A 84 7.71 2.33 -1.06
C TYR A 84 6.51 1.46 -1.36
N LEU A 85 5.60 1.38 -0.41
CA LEU A 85 4.46 0.46 -0.44
C LEU A 85 3.15 1.22 -0.39
N ARG A 86 2.14 0.70 -1.08
CA ARG A 86 0.74 1.10 -0.94
C ARG A 86 -0.18 -0.11 -1.01
N ILE A 87 -1.33 -0.04 -0.40
CA ILE A 87 -2.45 -0.96 -0.67
C ILE A 87 -3.37 -0.25 -1.65
N ASP A 88 -3.67 -0.89 -2.78
CA ASP A 88 -4.57 -0.31 -3.78
C ASP A 88 -6.05 -0.55 -3.45
N GLU A 89 -6.92 -0.06 -4.33
CA GLU A 89 -8.37 -0.14 -4.20
C GLU A 89 -8.89 -1.59 -4.35
N GLN A 90 -8.07 -2.50 -4.91
CA GLN A 90 -8.34 -3.93 -5.03
C GLN A 90 -7.80 -4.73 -3.84
N GLY A 91 -7.15 -4.08 -2.87
CA GLY A 91 -6.54 -4.73 -1.70
C GLY A 91 -5.16 -5.33 -1.97
N LYS A 92 -4.52 -5.00 -3.09
CA LYS A 92 -3.18 -5.47 -3.41
C LYS A 92 -2.12 -4.58 -2.77
N LEU A 93 -1.16 -5.20 -2.10
CA LEU A 93 0.05 -4.54 -1.63
C LEU A 93 1.04 -4.38 -2.78
N ILE A 94 1.27 -3.16 -3.19
CA ILE A 94 2.12 -2.82 -4.33
C ILE A 94 3.36 -2.09 -3.84
N ALA A 95 4.53 -2.57 -4.26
CA ALA A 95 5.79 -1.87 -4.16
C ALA A 95 6.10 -1.14 -5.47
N SER A 96 6.73 0.04 -5.37
CA SER A 96 7.27 0.81 -6.49
C SER A 96 8.55 1.53 -6.06
N ASP A 97 9.23 2.18 -6.97
CA ASP A 97 10.42 3.00 -6.69
C ASP A 97 10.27 4.35 -7.40
N PRO A 98 10.55 5.49 -6.73
CA PRO A 98 10.51 6.82 -7.35
C PRO A 98 11.45 6.96 -8.57
N LYS A 99 12.52 6.16 -8.63
CA LYS A 99 13.44 6.14 -9.79
C LYS A 99 12.89 5.35 -10.97
N TYR A 100 12.00 4.38 -10.69
CA TYR A 100 11.38 3.50 -11.68
C TYR A 100 9.87 3.44 -11.46
N PRO A 101 9.15 4.56 -11.67
CA PRO A 101 7.75 4.71 -11.25
C PRO A 101 6.77 3.79 -11.99
N ASP A 102 7.16 3.29 -13.14
CA ASP A 102 6.36 2.35 -13.94
C ASP A 102 6.53 0.89 -13.47
N LEU A 103 7.62 0.59 -12.77
CA LEU A 103 7.83 -0.73 -12.19
C LEU A 103 6.94 -0.90 -10.96
N LYS A 104 6.04 -1.88 -11.03
CA LYS A 104 5.14 -2.25 -9.94
C LYS A 104 5.35 -3.71 -9.59
N VAL A 105 5.56 -3.96 -8.30
CA VAL A 105 5.75 -5.31 -7.77
C VAL A 105 4.61 -5.60 -6.80
N VAL A 106 3.76 -6.57 -7.12
CA VAL A 106 2.69 -7.03 -6.23
C VAL A 106 3.29 -7.91 -5.13
N ARG A 107 3.12 -7.53 -3.88
CA ARG A 107 3.67 -8.24 -2.71
C ARG A 107 2.63 -9.10 -1.99
N ALA A 108 1.35 -8.74 -2.07
CA ALA A 108 0.24 -9.49 -1.48
C ALA A 108 -1.07 -9.12 -2.18
N ASP A 109 -2.07 -9.99 -2.08
CA ASP A 109 -3.46 -9.71 -2.42
C ASP A 109 -4.33 -10.05 -1.21
N PHE A 110 -4.67 -9.03 -0.41
CA PHE A 110 -5.43 -9.22 0.82
C PHE A 110 -6.91 -9.55 0.59
N ASN A 111 -7.41 -9.36 -0.64
CA ASN A 111 -8.78 -9.73 -1.01
C ASN A 111 -8.88 -11.13 -1.61
N GLY A 112 -7.76 -11.72 -2.05
CA GLY A 112 -7.70 -13.06 -2.62
C GLY A 112 -8.11 -14.16 -1.62
N LYS A 113 -8.20 -15.39 -2.10
CA LYS A 113 -8.59 -16.61 -1.35
C LYS A 113 -7.42 -17.57 -1.26
N VAL A 114 -7.43 -18.47 -0.30
CA VAL A 114 -6.44 -19.55 -0.22
C VAL A 114 -6.46 -20.36 -1.52
N GLY A 115 -5.28 -20.59 -2.08
CA GLY A 115 -5.06 -21.23 -3.37
C GLY A 115 -5.00 -20.30 -4.57
N ASP A 116 -5.42 -19.03 -4.44
CA ASP A 116 -5.26 -18.04 -5.52
C ASP A 116 -3.78 -17.78 -5.77
N LYS A 117 -3.44 -17.56 -7.04
CA LYS A 117 -2.07 -17.31 -7.49
C LYS A 117 -1.98 -15.99 -8.27
N PHE A 118 -0.83 -15.34 -8.15
CA PHE A 118 -0.47 -14.17 -8.95
C PHE A 118 1.04 -14.10 -9.15
N PHE A 119 1.50 -13.29 -10.08
CA PHE A 119 2.92 -13.00 -10.27
C PHE A 119 3.29 -11.65 -9.67
N THR A 120 4.51 -11.54 -9.14
CA THR A 120 4.98 -10.28 -8.56
C THR A 120 5.06 -9.17 -9.59
N THR A 121 5.55 -9.46 -10.80
CA THR A 121 5.65 -8.49 -11.91
C THR A 121 4.92 -8.94 -13.18
N GLY A 122 4.75 -10.23 -13.38
CA GLY A 122 4.18 -10.82 -14.59
C GLY A 122 5.13 -10.75 -15.81
N GLN A 123 6.42 -10.46 -15.60
CA GLN A 123 7.41 -10.35 -16.69
C GLN A 123 8.00 -11.70 -17.12
N GLY A 124 7.83 -12.75 -16.31
CA GLY A 124 8.34 -14.10 -16.61
C GLY A 124 9.86 -14.20 -16.65
N ASN A 125 10.55 -13.35 -15.90
CA ASN A 125 12.01 -13.36 -15.78
C ASN A 125 12.45 -13.94 -14.41
N ASP A 126 13.76 -14.07 -14.20
CA ASP A 126 14.35 -14.67 -12.99
C ASP A 126 14.05 -13.91 -11.67
N THR A 127 13.62 -12.67 -11.75
CA THR A 127 13.21 -11.86 -10.59
C THR A 127 11.72 -11.95 -10.28
N ASP A 128 10.93 -12.57 -11.16
CA ASP A 128 9.49 -12.71 -10.98
C ASP A 128 9.16 -13.95 -10.13
N ASN A 129 8.29 -13.79 -9.15
CA ASN A 129 7.83 -14.90 -8.31
C ASN A 129 6.38 -15.24 -8.64
N GLU A 130 6.06 -16.52 -8.73
CA GLU A 130 4.70 -17.00 -8.56
C GLU A 130 4.37 -16.96 -7.06
N VAL A 131 3.30 -16.28 -6.71
CA VAL A 131 2.85 -16.15 -5.33
C VAL A 131 1.56 -16.91 -5.15
N THR A 132 1.51 -17.79 -4.14
CA THR A 132 0.30 -18.54 -3.77
C THR A 132 -0.16 -18.08 -2.40
N ILE A 133 -1.45 -17.79 -2.24
CA ILE A 133 -2.06 -17.53 -0.92
C ILE A 133 -2.21 -18.88 -0.20
N THR A 134 -1.43 -19.10 0.85
CA THR A 134 -1.38 -20.37 1.58
C THR A 134 -2.26 -20.38 2.82
N GLU A 135 -2.56 -19.21 3.37
CA GLU A 135 -3.39 -19.07 4.56
C GLU A 135 -4.21 -17.78 4.49
N LYS A 136 -5.45 -17.84 4.94
CA LYS A 136 -6.30 -16.68 5.22
C LYS A 136 -7.24 -16.99 6.35
N THR A 137 -6.99 -16.34 7.48
CA THR A 137 -7.85 -16.36 8.67
C THR A 137 -8.41 -14.97 8.94
N ASN A 138 -9.19 -14.81 9.99
CA ASN A 138 -9.64 -13.49 10.45
C ASN A 138 -8.51 -12.60 10.96
N THR A 139 -7.36 -13.17 11.32
CA THR A 139 -6.24 -12.48 11.96
C THR A 139 -4.94 -12.52 11.17
N GLN A 140 -4.79 -13.45 10.21
CA GLN A 140 -3.53 -13.65 9.49
C GLN A 140 -3.78 -14.01 8.02
N MET A 141 -2.88 -13.53 7.14
CA MET A 141 -2.71 -14.04 5.78
C MET A 141 -1.25 -14.38 5.53
N SER A 142 -1.02 -15.48 4.79
CA SER A 142 0.30 -15.97 4.43
C SER A 142 0.39 -16.22 2.91
N PHE A 143 1.54 -15.87 2.36
CA PHE A 143 1.85 -15.91 0.93
C PHE A 143 3.14 -16.68 0.72
N SER A 144 3.12 -17.70 -0.13
CA SER A 144 4.30 -18.47 -0.54
C SER A 144 4.82 -17.92 -1.86
N PHE A 145 6.08 -17.53 -1.90
CA PHE A 145 6.77 -16.97 -3.06
C PHE A 145 7.72 -18.01 -3.62
N ASP A 146 7.54 -18.39 -4.88
CA ASP A 146 8.46 -19.29 -5.61
C ASP A 146 9.01 -18.57 -6.86
N ALA A 147 10.31 -18.45 -6.95
CA ALA A 147 11.00 -17.87 -8.11
C ALA A 147 11.07 -18.89 -9.27
N ILE A 148 9.92 -19.26 -9.83
CA ILE A 148 9.76 -20.37 -10.78
C ILE A 148 10.57 -20.24 -12.06
N TYR A 149 11.00 -19.02 -12.42
CA TYR A 149 11.84 -18.74 -13.58
C TYR A 149 13.34 -18.68 -13.24
N HIS A 150 13.69 -18.62 -11.93
CA HIS A 150 15.08 -18.54 -11.50
C HIS A 150 15.74 -19.93 -11.52
N PRO A 151 16.90 -20.11 -12.19
CA PRO A 151 17.49 -21.43 -12.40
C PRO A 151 17.86 -22.17 -11.10
N ASN A 152 18.22 -21.43 -10.04
CA ASN A 152 18.71 -21.99 -8.78
C ASN A 152 17.73 -21.83 -7.60
N LEU A 153 16.66 -21.04 -7.73
CA LEU A 153 15.72 -20.76 -6.62
C LEU A 153 14.35 -21.39 -6.84
N LYS A 154 14.07 -21.90 -8.04
CA LYS A 154 12.83 -22.62 -8.33
C LYS A 154 12.63 -23.79 -7.37
N GLY A 155 11.45 -23.88 -6.75
CA GLY A 155 11.11 -24.90 -5.76
C GLY A 155 11.67 -24.64 -4.36
N HIS A 156 12.34 -23.51 -4.12
CA HIS A 156 12.79 -23.05 -2.80
C HIS A 156 11.92 -21.88 -2.31
N ALA A 157 10.62 -22.11 -2.25
CA ALA A 157 9.66 -21.09 -1.87
C ALA A 157 9.88 -20.62 -0.42
N TYR A 158 9.66 -19.32 -0.20
CA TYR A 158 9.65 -18.72 1.15
C TYR A 158 8.27 -18.14 1.45
N VAL A 159 7.93 -18.03 2.73
CA VAL A 159 6.62 -17.55 3.18
C VAL A 159 6.74 -16.18 3.80
N VAL A 160 5.82 -15.28 3.39
CA VAL A 160 5.62 -13.96 4.01
C VAL A 160 4.21 -13.94 4.61
N SER A 161 4.10 -13.53 5.86
CA SER A 161 2.82 -13.43 6.55
C SER A 161 2.54 -11.99 6.99
N TYR A 162 1.25 -11.69 7.15
CA TYR A 162 0.77 -10.41 7.68
C TYR A 162 -0.29 -10.68 8.74
N VAL A 163 -0.21 -9.96 9.85
CA VAL A 163 -1.16 -10.05 10.97
C VAL A 163 -2.07 -8.84 10.96
N LYS A 164 -3.37 -9.07 10.97
CA LYS A 164 -4.39 -8.03 10.94
C LYS A 164 -4.22 -7.04 12.10
N GLY A 165 -4.22 -5.76 11.79
CA GLY A 165 -4.02 -4.67 12.77
C GLY A 165 -2.57 -4.50 13.25
N GLN A 166 -1.64 -5.40 12.87
CA GLN A 166 -0.24 -5.33 13.29
C GLN A 166 0.74 -5.18 12.12
N GLY A 167 0.45 -5.81 10.97
CA GLY A 167 1.37 -5.86 9.84
C GLY A 167 2.31 -7.05 9.92
N PHE A 168 3.61 -6.81 9.96
CA PHE A 168 4.61 -7.88 9.99
C PHE A 168 4.55 -8.68 11.29
N PRO A 169 4.51 -10.03 11.23
CA PRO A 169 4.65 -10.86 12.42
C PRO A 169 6.10 -10.80 12.95
N GLY A 170 6.28 -10.96 14.26
CA GLY A 170 7.61 -11.01 14.86
C GLY A 170 7.61 -10.86 16.37
N ASN A 171 8.77 -11.09 16.97
CA ASN A 171 9.01 -10.90 18.40
C ASN A 171 9.42 -9.44 18.67
N TRP A 172 8.48 -8.52 18.45
CA TRP A 172 8.71 -7.10 18.66
C TRP A 172 8.86 -6.78 20.15
N THR A 173 9.88 -6.02 20.52
CA THR A 173 10.04 -5.45 21.88
C THR A 173 9.29 -4.14 22.00
N LYS A 174 9.06 -3.44 20.87
CA LYS A 174 8.16 -2.28 20.79
C LYS A 174 7.39 -2.34 19.47
N LEU A 175 6.09 -2.22 19.58
CA LEU A 175 5.17 -2.17 18.44
C LEU A 175 4.28 -0.94 18.59
N LYS A 176 4.40 0.01 17.66
CA LYS A 176 3.54 1.20 17.59
C LYS A 176 2.77 1.19 16.27
N ILE A 177 1.46 1.12 16.35
CA ILE A 177 0.57 1.10 15.18
C ILE A 177 -0.48 2.20 15.34
N ASN A 178 -0.56 3.08 14.34
CA ASN A 178 -1.52 4.18 14.27
C ASN A 178 -1.54 5.07 15.52
N GLY A 179 -0.33 5.38 16.00
CA GLY A 179 -0.14 6.20 17.20
C GLY A 179 -0.28 5.45 18.51
N VAL A 180 -0.78 4.21 18.51
CA VAL A 180 -0.98 3.38 19.71
C VAL A 180 0.23 2.45 19.89
N THR A 181 0.81 2.46 21.08
CA THR A 181 1.84 1.46 21.46
C THR A 181 1.12 0.20 21.92
N LEU A 182 1.33 -0.91 21.19
CA LEU A 182 0.73 -2.21 21.47
C LEU A 182 1.66 -3.08 22.31
N LYS A 183 2.97 -2.79 22.31
CA LYS A 183 3.99 -3.50 23.07
C LYS A 183 5.18 -2.58 23.32
#